data_5b62c0a232c8986572ea9162a5f4f347
#
_entry.id   5b62c0a232c8986572ea9162a5f4f347
#
_cell.length_a   1.000
_cell.length_b   1.000
_cell.length_c   1.000
_cell.angle_alpha   90.00
_cell.angle_beta   90.00
_cell.angle_gamma   90.00
#
_symmetry.space_group_name_H-M   'P 1'
#
loop_
_entity.id
_entity.type
_entity.pdbx_description
1 polymer ?
#
loop_
_entity_poly.entity_id
_entity_poly.type
_entity_poly.pdbx_seq_one_letter_code
_entity_poly.pdbx_strand_id
1 'polypeptide(L)'
;MVRLLLIFILLLPLSAQALDIPKATGYINDRAGLLSAPVRLKLEQFLRQFEESDSTQITVLTIPSLEGEVLEEYTLKVAESWKIGQQDKDNGALLLVAEQERKIRIEVGYGLEGKLTDLLSGRIIDQEITPRFKTGDFDGGIVAGVASIAEAVRGEYKGNGTTKNAKKKSPLGFLALLLFLGPGLSLFSGRGRGRARRSGLWIGGFGGGGGFGGGGGGFSGGGGGFGGGGSSGSW
;
A
#
# COMPACT_ATOMS: atom_id res chain seq x y z
N MET A 1 26.71 37.27 38.07
CA MET A 1 26.88 36.97 36.66
C MET A 1 26.56 35.51 36.32
N VAL A 2 27.03 34.50 37.04
CA VAL A 2 26.79 33.07 36.77
C VAL A 2 25.30 32.69 36.81
N ARG A 3 24.48 33.26 37.71
CA ARG A 3 23.03 33.01 37.81
C ARG A 3 22.23 33.54 36.60
N LEU A 4 22.67 34.68 36.03
CA LEU A 4 22.03 35.22 34.83
C LEU A 4 22.36 34.38 33.58
N LEU A 5 23.57 33.84 33.50
CA LEU A 5 23.99 32.96 32.39
C LEU A 5 23.22 31.64 32.37
N LEU A 6 22.94 31.07 33.56
CA LEU A 6 22.13 29.87 33.71
C LEU A 6 20.67 30.06 33.26
N ILE A 7 20.08 31.24 33.52
CA ILE A 7 18.71 31.56 33.06
C ILE A 7 18.67 31.75 31.53
N PHE A 8 19.73 32.28 30.93
CA PHE A 8 19.80 32.48 29.47
C PHE A 8 19.92 31.14 28.70
N ILE A 9 20.59 30.14 29.27
CA ILE A 9 20.70 28.80 28.70
C ILE A 9 19.35 28.06 28.73
N LEU A 10 18.49 28.33 29.72
CA LEU A 10 17.16 27.72 29.85
C LEU A 10 16.13 28.26 28.85
N LEU A 11 16.43 29.39 28.17
CA LEU A 11 15.56 30.05 27.18
C LEU A 11 15.92 29.75 25.74
N LEU A 12 16.86 28.83 25.47
CA LEU A 12 17.14 28.40 24.09
C LEU A 12 15.93 27.62 23.60
N PRO A 13 15.27 28.07 22.50
CA PRO A 13 14.17 27.31 21.91
C PRO A 13 14.71 25.98 21.44
N LEU A 14 14.20 24.88 21.99
CA LEU A 14 14.34 23.57 21.35
C LEU A 14 13.56 23.68 20.02
N SER A 15 14.29 23.81 18.93
CA SER A 15 13.68 23.71 17.59
C SER A 15 13.18 22.28 17.42
N ALA A 16 11.90 22.04 17.64
CA ALA A 16 11.26 20.82 17.18
C ALA A 16 11.31 20.84 15.63
N GLN A 17 12.17 20.03 15.07
CA GLN A 17 12.14 19.81 13.60
C GLN A 17 10.97 18.89 13.32
N ALA A 18 10.02 19.36 12.51
CA ALA A 18 8.96 18.52 11.99
C ALA A 18 9.58 17.47 11.05
N LEU A 19 9.09 16.23 11.14
CA LEU A 19 9.55 15.14 10.29
C LEU A 19 9.24 15.47 8.82
N ASP A 20 10.26 15.42 7.98
CA ASP A 20 10.11 15.68 6.55
C ASP A 20 9.22 14.63 5.88
N ILE A 21 8.30 15.10 5.03
CA ILE A 21 7.47 14.22 4.22
C ILE A 21 8.31 13.72 3.02
N PRO A 22 8.56 12.41 2.91
CA PRO A 22 9.35 11.87 1.81
C PRO A 22 8.60 12.06 0.48
N LYS A 23 9.33 12.25 -0.61
CA LYS A 23 8.70 12.27 -1.94
C LYS A 23 8.15 10.90 -2.29
N ALA A 24 6.91 10.86 -2.78
CA ALA A 24 6.33 9.65 -3.33
C ALA A 24 7.11 9.21 -4.59
N THR A 25 7.48 7.94 -4.64
CA THR A 25 8.21 7.33 -5.76
C THR A 25 7.36 6.31 -6.53
N GLY A 26 6.23 5.91 -5.97
CA GLY A 26 5.30 4.92 -6.48
C GLY A 26 4.15 4.72 -5.49
N TYR A 27 3.40 3.65 -5.69
CA TYR A 27 2.35 3.26 -4.75
C TYR A 27 2.94 2.70 -3.45
N ILE A 28 4.12 2.08 -3.52
CA ILE A 28 4.83 1.50 -2.38
C ILE A 28 6.09 2.30 -2.08
N ASN A 29 6.09 2.99 -0.96
CA ASN A 29 7.20 3.82 -0.46
C ASN A 29 7.74 3.20 0.83
N ASP A 30 8.60 2.21 0.69
CA ASP A 30 9.19 1.47 1.81
C ASP A 30 10.49 2.15 2.28
N ARG A 31 10.38 3.04 3.28
CA ARG A 31 11.52 3.77 3.87
C ARG A 31 12.11 3.06 5.10
N ALA A 32 11.33 2.19 5.73
CA ALA A 32 11.79 1.38 6.84
C ALA A 32 12.46 0.06 6.40
N GLY A 33 12.33 -0.31 5.11
CA GLY A 33 12.89 -1.56 4.60
C GLY A 33 12.16 -2.81 5.10
N LEU A 34 10.87 -2.69 5.37
CA LEU A 34 10.04 -3.78 5.89
C LEU A 34 9.62 -4.78 4.82
N LEU A 35 9.69 -4.38 3.53
CA LEU A 35 9.24 -5.19 2.41
C LEU A 35 10.42 -5.81 1.66
N SER A 36 10.31 -7.09 1.38
CA SER A 36 11.22 -7.74 0.43
C SER A 36 11.02 -7.17 -0.99
N ALA A 37 12.09 -7.10 -1.77
CA ALA A 37 12.05 -6.55 -3.13
C ALA A 37 11.01 -7.23 -4.05
N PRO A 38 10.83 -8.59 -4.02
CA PRO A 38 9.80 -9.25 -4.80
C PRO A 38 8.37 -8.84 -4.39
N VAL A 39 8.11 -8.71 -3.08
CA VAL A 39 6.78 -8.33 -2.57
C VAL A 39 6.49 -6.87 -2.93
N ARG A 40 7.45 -5.97 -2.76
CA ARG A 40 7.31 -4.57 -3.14
C ARG A 40 6.94 -4.42 -4.62
N LEU A 41 7.65 -5.12 -5.52
CA LEU A 41 7.36 -5.07 -6.95
C LEU A 41 5.95 -5.56 -7.29
N LYS A 42 5.52 -6.66 -6.66
CA LYS A 42 4.20 -7.24 -6.87
C LYS A 42 3.08 -6.33 -6.37
N LEU A 43 3.26 -5.73 -5.18
CA LEU A 43 2.30 -4.77 -4.64
C LEU A 43 2.21 -3.51 -5.51
N GLU A 44 3.33 -3.00 -6.02
CA GLU A 44 3.36 -1.86 -6.93
C GLU A 44 2.55 -2.14 -8.20
N GLN A 45 2.72 -3.32 -8.80
CA GLN A 45 1.96 -3.74 -9.98
C GLN A 45 0.47 -3.93 -9.68
N PHE A 46 0.17 -4.55 -8.53
CA PHE A 46 -1.21 -4.77 -8.09
C PHE A 46 -1.95 -3.45 -7.90
N LEU A 47 -1.35 -2.49 -7.18
CA LEU A 47 -1.97 -1.20 -6.89
C LEU A 47 -2.18 -0.35 -8.13
N ARG A 48 -1.24 -0.39 -9.07
CA ARG A 48 -1.40 0.24 -10.37
C ARG A 48 -2.59 -0.32 -11.14
N GLN A 49 -2.69 -1.65 -11.26
CA GLN A 49 -3.82 -2.31 -11.93
C GLN A 49 -5.15 -2.07 -11.20
N PHE A 50 -5.10 -1.97 -9.86
CA PHE A 50 -6.26 -1.65 -9.06
C PHE A 50 -6.79 -0.25 -9.38
N GLU A 51 -5.93 0.76 -9.39
CA GLU A 51 -6.31 2.12 -9.75
C GLU A 51 -6.83 2.21 -11.19
N GLU A 52 -6.19 1.55 -12.15
CA GLU A 52 -6.66 1.48 -13.54
C GLU A 52 -8.08 0.89 -13.66
N SER A 53 -8.44 -0.08 -12.81
CA SER A 53 -9.73 -0.78 -12.88
C SER A 53 -10.84 -0.16 -12.03
N ASP A 54 -10.49 0.44 -10.89
CA ASP A 54 -11.44 0.95 -9.87
C ASP A 54 -11.40 2.47 -9.75
N SER A 55 -10.35 3.12 -10.23
CA SER A 55 -10.03 4.54 -10.07
C SER A 55 -9.62 4.94 -8.65
N THR A 56 -9.66 4.04 -7.68
CA THR A 56 -9.23 4.30 -6.30
C THR A 56 -7.72 4.19 -6.18
N GLN A 57 -7.09 5.17 -5.56
CA GLN A 57 -5.66 5.21 -5.35
C GLN A 57 -5.32 4.76 -3.94
N ILE A 58 -4.67 3.62 -3.79
CA ILE A 58 -4.17 3.08 -2.52
C ILE A 58 -2.65 3.19 -2.53
N THR A 59 -2.07 3.75 -1.47
CA THR A 59 -0.63 3.89 -1.30
C THR A 59 -0.17 3.32 0.02
N VAL A 60 1.10 2.94 0.10
CA VAL A 60 1.74 2.46 1.31
C VAL A 60 2.99 3.29 1.58
N LEU A 61 3.14 3.72 2.83
CA LEU A 61 4.35 4.33 3.35
C LEU A 61 4.81 3.58 4.59
N THR A 62 6.04 3.10 4.59
CA THR A 62 6.71 2.66 5.81
C THR A 62 7.79 3.66 6.18
N ILE A 63 7.90 4.00 7.45
CA ILE A 63 8.93 4.90 8.00
C ILE A 63 9.63 4.25 9.19
N PRO A 64 10.93 4.53 9.40
CA PRO A 64 11.64 3.99 10.55
C PRO A 64 11.08 4.51 11.88
N SER A 65 10.73 5.79 11.96
CA SER A 65 10.22 6.46 13.17
C SER A 65 9.38 7.69 12.82
N LEU A 66 8.46 8.03 13.72
CA LEU A 66 7.71 9.29 13.67
C LEU A 66 8.51 10.47 14.27
N GLU A 67 9.67 10.22 14.90
CA GLU A 67 10.52 11.24 15.52
C GLU A 67 9.77 12.17 16.50
N GLY A 68 8.70 11.65 17.11
CA GLY A 68 7.86 12.39 18.05
C GLY A 68 6.63 13.05 17.45
N GLU A 69 6.45 13.00 16.12
CA GLU A 69 5.21 13.48 15.47
C GLU A 69 4.01 12.61 15.87
N VAL A 70 2.83 13.23 15.86
CA VAL A 70 1.57 12.52 16.06
C VAL A 70 1.22 11.73 14.80
N LEU A 71 0.99 10.43 14.94
CA LEU A 71 0.75 9.52 13.81
C LEU A 71 -0.35 10.03 12.87
N GLU A 72 -1.48 10.43 13.43
CA GLU A 72 -2.66 10.89 12.70
C GLU A 72 -2.35 12.15 11.89
N GLU A 73 -1.71 13.13 12.53
CA GLU A 73 -1.35 14.39 11.87
C GLU A 73 -0.31 14.19 10.77
N TYR A 74 0.70 13.37 11.05
CA TYR A 74 1.73 13.07 10.06
C TYR A 74 1.16 12.33 8.86
N THR A 75 0.29 11.33 9.10
CA THR A 75 -0.33 10.55 8.01
C THR A 75 -1.23 11.42 7.14
N LEU A 76 -2.01 12.32 7.75
CA LEU A 76 -2.84 13.29 7.02
C LEU A 76 -1.97 14.22 6.17
N LYS A 77 -0.92 14.82 6.76
CA LYS A 77 0.03 15.68 6.02
C LYS A 77 0.65 14.95 4.83
N VAL A 78 1.01 13.67 4.98
CA VAL A 78 1.54 12.84 3.89
C VAL A 78 0.50 12.66 2.80
N ALA A 79 -0.73 12.26 3.15
CA ALA A 79 -1.79 12.03 2.19
C ALA A 79 -2.11 13.28 1.35
N GLU A 80 -2.18 14.44 2.00
CA GLU A 80 -2.40 15.73 1.35
C GLU A 80 -1.21 16.17 0.49
N SER A 81 0.02 16.03 1.00
CA SER A 81 1.25 16.40 0.28
C SER A 81 1.44 15.55 -0.98
N TRP A 82 1.12 14.27 -0.90
CA TRP A 82 1.20 13.35 -2.04
C TRP A 82 -0.02 13.47 -2.96
N LYS A 83 -1.05 14.22 -2.54
CA LYS A 83 -2.30 14.42 -3.29
C LYS A 83 -2.95 13.09 -3.69
N ILE A 84 -3.00 12.13 -2.77
CA ILE A 84 -3.50 10.78 -3.03
C ILE A 84 -4.97 10.83 -3.42
N GLY A 85 -5.35 10.07 -4.45
CA GLY A 85 -6.72 10.05 -4.99
C GLY A 85 -6.99 11.15 -6.01
N GLN A 86 -8.20 11.19 -6.53
CA GLN A 86 -8.66 12.15 -7.52
C GLN A 86 -9.41 13.29 -6.82
N GLN A 87 -9.13 14.53 -7.21
CA GLN A 87 -9.68 15.74 -6.60
C GLN A 87 -11.21 15.77 -6.56
N ASP A 88 -11.88 15.26 -7.60
CA ASP A 88 -13.35 15.28 -7.70
C ASP A 88 -14.01 14.09 -7.00
N LYS A 89 -13.23 13.08 -6.57
CA LYS A 89 -13.74 11.83 -6.03
C LYS A 89 -13.28 11.56 -4.62
N ASP A 90 -12.21 12.19 -4.15
CA ASP A 90 -11.59 11.98 -2.84
C ASP A 90 -11.35 10.49 -2.52
N ASN A 91 -11.00 9.73 -3.56
CA ASN A 91 -10.94 8.27 -3.55
C ASN A 91 -9.53 7.73 -3.28
N GLY A 92 -8.85 8.37 -2.34
CA GLY A 92 -7.52 7.98 -1.90
C GLY A 92 -7.52 7.21 -0.58
N ALA A 93 -6.56 6.29 -0.40
CA ALA A 93 -6.27 5.65 0.88
C ALA A 93 -4.76 5.50 1.08
N LEU A 94 -4.29 5.74 2.30
CA LEU A 94 -2.89 5.59 2.69
C LEU A 94 -2.76 4.61 3.86
N LEU A 95 -1.98 3.55 3.68
CA LEU A 95 -1.50 2.70 4.77
C LEU A 95 -0.13 3.18 5.20
N LEU A 96 -0.02 3.73 6.41
CA LEU A 96 1.24 4.13 7.02
C LEU A 96 1.64 3.16 8.13
N VAL A 97 2.93 2.79 8.14
CA VAL A 97 3.54 1.95 9.16
C VAL A 97 4.76 2.65 9.73
N ALA A 98 4.76 2.93 11.03
CA ALA A 98 5.88 3.47 11.77
C ALA A 98 6.52 2.34 12.60
N GLU A 99 7.75 1.94 12.22
CA GLU A 99 8.37 0.71 12.72
C GLU A 99 8.74 0.80 14.20
N GLN A 100 9.45 1.85 14.60
CA GLN A 100 9.96 1.99 15.98
C GLN A 100 8.84 2.14 16.99
N GLU A 101 7.81 2.93 16.66
CA GLU A 101 6.64 3.14 17.52
C GLU A 101 5.67 1.96 17.46
N ARG A 102 5.87 1.03 16.54
CA ARG A 102 4.95 -0.10 16.27
C ARG A 102 3.52 0.37 16.03
N LYS A 103 3.37 1.41 15.24
CA LYS A 103 2.09 2.01 14.93
C LYS A 103 1.72 1.84 13.47
N ILE A 104 0.43 1.64 13.24
CA ILE A 104 -0.18 1.50 11.92
C ILE A 104 -1.32 2.49 11.83
N ARG A 105 -1.48 3.12 10.67
CA ARG A 105 -2.65 3.92 10.36
C ARG A 105 -3.12 3.66 8.94
N ILE A 106 -4.43 3.57 8.79
CA ILE A 106 -5.11 3.66 7.49
C ILE A 106 -5.81 5.00 7.47
N GLU A 107 -5.37 5.89 6.60
CA GLU A 107 -5.98 7.19 6.33
C GLU A 107 -6.88 7.06 5.11
N VAL A 108 -8.08 7.63 5.18
CA VAL A 108 -9.13 7.42 4.19
C VAL A 108 -9.63 8.75 3.66
N GLY A 109 -9.64 8.91 2.34
CA GLY A 109 -10.24 10.07 1.68
C GLY A 109 -11.76 10.09 1.79
N TYR A 110 -12.36 11.28 1.77
CA TYR A 110 -13.80 11.48 1.97
C TYR A 110 -14.69 10.60 1.08
N GLY A 111 -14.30 10.40 -0.18
CA GLY A 111 -15.06 9.58 -1.12
C GLY A 111 -15.08 8.09 -0.81
N LEU A 112 -14.21 7.63 0.06
CA LEU A 112 -14.13 6.22 0.47
C LEU A 112 -14.76 5.93 1.83
N GLU A 113 -15.07 6.94 2.66
CA GLU A 113 -15.56 6.75 4.04
C GLU A 113 -16.84 5.89 4.11
N GLY A 114 -17.69 5.96 3.08
CA GLY A 114 -18.90 5.12 3.01
C GLY A 114 -18.64 3.63 2.80
N LYS A 115 -17.44 3.25 2.31
CA LYS A 115 -17.04 1.87 2.03
C LYS A 115 -15.95 1.39 2.97
N LEU A 116 -14.90 2.18 3.15
CA LEU A 116 -13.77 1.95 4.04
C LEU A 116 -13.97 2.83 5.29
N THR A 117 -14.94 2.46 6.13
CA THR A 117 -15.24 3.18 7.36
C THR A 117 -14.14 3.04 8.40
N ASP A 118 -14.08 3.92 9.40
CA ASP A 118 -13.13 3.84 10.52
C ASP A 118 -13.16 2.48 11.22
N LEU A 119 -14.38 1.97 11.46
CA LEU A 119 -14.55 0.65 12.06
C LEU A 119 -13.95 -0.47 11.19
N LEU A 120 -14.10 -0.36 9.88
CA LEU A 120 -13.58 -1.36 8.95
C LEU A 120 -12.06 -1.26 8.83
N SER A 121 -11.53 -0.04 8.77
CA SER A 121 -10.08 0.23 8.80
C SER A 121 -9.45 -0.32 10.08
N GLY A 122 -10.08 -0.13 11.24
CA GLY A 122 -9.64 -0.71 12.51
C GLY A 122 -9.63 -2.25 12.48
N ARG A 123 -10.67 -2.88 11.93
CA ARG A 123 -10.73 -4.34 11.79
C ARG A 123 -9.62 -4.87 10.87
N ILE A 124 -9.33 -4.19 9.77
CA ILE A 124 -8.24 -4.57 8.86
C ILE A 124 -6.91 -4.53 9.61
N ILE A 125 -6.65 -3.47 10.37
CA ILE A 125 -5.44 -3.38 11.19
C ILE A 125 -5.38 -4.52 12.19
N ASP A 126 -6.42 -4.74 12.97
CA ASP A 126 -6.42 -5.69 14.09
C ASP A 126 -6.43 -7.16 13.65
N GLN A 127 -7.12 -7.48 12.56
CA GLN A 127 -7.34 -8.86 12.14
C GLN A 127 -6.39 -9.32 11.04
N GLU A 128 -5.96 -8.40 10.16
CA GLU A 128 -5.16 -8.76 9.00
C GLU A 128 -3.69 -8.36 9.13
N ILE A 129 -3.39 -7.18 9.68
CA ILE A 129 -2.03 -6.66 9.73
C ILE A 129 -1.34 -7.04 11.04
N THR A 130 -1.91 -6.63 12.18
CA THR A 130 -1.30 -6.76 13.52
C THR A 130 -0.89 -8.19 13.87
N PRO A 131 -1.67 -9.26 13.61
CA PRO A 131 -1.27 -10.62 13.97
C PRO A 131 -0.02 -11.09 13.22
N ARG A 132 0.18 -10.62 12.00
CA ARG A 132 1.35 -10.93 11.18
C ARG A 132 2.58 -10.15 11.64
N PHE A 133 2.41 -8.87 11.92
CA PHE A 133 3.48 -8.01 12.43
C PHE A 133 4.00 -8.49 13.79
N LYS A 134 3.14 -8.99 14.67
CA LYS A 134 3.53 -9.61 15.96
C LYS A 134 4.45 -10.83 15.81
N THR A 135 4.40 -11.49 14.67
CA THR A 135 5.28 -12.63 14.34
C THR A 135 6.47 -12.25 13.46
N GLY A 136 6.64 -10.94 13.16
CA GLY A 136 7.72 -10.45 12.28
C GLY A 136 7.42 -10.63 10.79
N ASP A 137 6.23 -11.08 10.40
CA ASP A 137 5.82 -11.24 9.00
C ASP A 137 5.29 -9.89 8.46
N PHE A 138 6.21 -8.95 8.21
CA PHE A 138 5.87 -7.63 7.66
C PHE A 138 5.38 -7.71 6.22
N ASP A 139 6.02 -8.52 5.38
CA ASP A 139 5.58 -8.78 4.01
C ASP A 139 4.13 -9.25 3.97
N GLY A 140 3.82 -10.31 4.72
CA GLY A 140 2.48 -10.86 4.79
C GLY A 140 1.45 -9.91 5.39
N GLY A 141 1.84 -9.10 6.37
CA GLY A 141 0.97 -8.12 7.00
C GLY A 141 0.58 -6.98 6.06
N ILE A 142 1.54 -6.38 5.35
CA ILE A 142 1.28 -5.31 4.38
C ILE A 142 0.47 -5.85 3.19
N VAL A 143 0.81 -7.03 2.67
CA VAL A 143 0.05 -7.68 1.59
C VAL A 143 -1.41 -7.92 2.01
N ALA A 144 -1.64 -8.45 3.20
CA ALA A 144 -2.99 -8.70 3.71
C ALA A 144 -3.77 -7.40 3.93
N GLY A 145 -3.12 -6.37 4.49
CA GLY A 145 -3.72 -5.05 4.69
C GLY A 145 -4.16 -4.41 3.38
N VAL A 146 -3.26 -4.35 2.40
CA VAL A 146 -3.54 -3.79 1.07
C VAL A 146 -4.67 -4.55 0.36
N ALA A 147 -4.65 -5.89 0.41
CA ALA A 147 -5.72 -6.70 -0.18
C ALA A 147 -7.08 -6.42 0.47
N SER A 148 -7.11 -6.34 1.80
CA SER A 148 -8.34 -6.07 2.56
C SER A 148 -8.86 -4.65 2.34
N ILE A 149 -7.99 -3.64 2.20
CA ILE A 149 -8.38 -2.28 1.81
C ILE A 149 -9.02 -2.30 0.42
N ALA A 150 -8.40 -2.97 -0.55
CA ALA A 150 -8.94 -3.08 -1.91
C ALA A 150 -10.31 -3.79 -1.96
N GLU A 151 -10.49 -4.87 -1.18
CA GLU A 151 -11.77 -5.57 -1.03
C GLU A 151 -12.83 -4.67 -0.38
N ALA A 152 -12.45 -3.91 0.65
CA ALA A 152 -13.36 -2.99 1.34
C ALA A 152 -13.87 -1.89 0.41
N VAL A 153 -12.98 -1.29 -0.38
CA VAL A 153 -13.33 -0.26 -1.36
C VAL A 153 -14.32 -0.80 -2.41
N ARG A 154 -14.20 -2.06 -2.82
CA ARG A 154 -15.17 -2.72 -3.71
C ARG A 154 -16.46 -3.14 -3.04
N GLY A 155 -16.53 -3.07 -1.71
CA GLY A 155 -17.64 -3.58 -0.93
C GLY A 155 -17.65 -5.11 -0.79
N GLU A 156 -16.54 -5.76 -1.05
CA GLU A 156 -16.37 -7.21 -1.04
C GLU A 156 -15.78 -7.74 0.27
N TYR A 157 -15.23 -6.88 1.12
CA TYR A 157 -14.61 -7.28 2.38
C TYR A 157 -15.63 -7.90 3.33
N LYS A 158 -15.38 -9.15 3.68
CA LYS A 158 -16.16 -9.89 4.67
C LYS A 158 -15.26 -10.14 5.88
N GLY A 159 -15.31 -9.24 6.85
CA GLY A 159 -14.63 -9.45 8.12
C GLY A 159 -15.05 -10.77 8.76
N ASN A 160 -14.10 -11.45 9.38
CA ASN A 160 -14.28 -12.81 9.96
C ASN A 160 -15.23 -12.89 11.18
N GLY A 161 -16.10 -11.92 11.41
CA GLY A 161 -17.26 -11.96 12.33
C GLY A 161 -17.04 -12.41 13.78
N THR A 162 -15.85 -12.84 14.20
CA THR A 162 -15.58 -13.33 15.54
C THR A 162 -14.20 -12.92 16.05
N THR A 163 -14.19 -12.31 17.23
CA THR A 163 -12.98 -11.95 17.98
C THR A 163 -12.22 -13.16 18.54
N LYS A 164 -12.71 -14.39 18.33
CA LYS A 164 -12.09 -15.62 18.81
C LYS A 164 -12.21 -16.74 17.77
N ASN A 165 -11.05 -17.23 17.31
CA ASN A 165 -10.88 -18.50 16.57
C ASN A 165 -11.54 -18.63 15.19
N ALA A 166 -11.21 -17.77 14.22
CA ALA A 166 -11.46 -18.09 12.83
C ALA A 166 -10.29 -18.88 12.24
N LYS A 167 -10.57 -20.10 11.80
CA LYS A 167 -9.64 -20.88 10.96
C LYS A 167 -9.27 -20.01 9.74
N LYS A 168 -7.98 -19.73 9.61
CA LYS A 168 -7.38 -18.92 8.53
C LYS A 168 -7.88 -19.36 7.16
N LYS A 169 -8.79 -18.62 6.57
CA LYS A 169 -8.89 -18.51 5.11
C LYS A 169 -8.02 -17.33 4.73
N SER A 170 -6.82 -17.62 4.27
CA SER A 170 -5.83 -16.62 3.91
C SER A 170 -6.34 -15.79 2.74
N PRO A 171 -6.35 -14.45 2.83
CA PRO A 171 -6.55 -13.58 1.66
C PRO A 171 -5.45 -13.75 0.61
N LEU A 172 -4.35 -14.43 0.96
CA LEU A 172 -3.34 -14.93 0.03
C LEU A 172 -3.93 -15.74 -1.14
N GLY A 173 -5.11 -16.33 -0.99
CA GLY A 173 -5.79 -17.04 -2.09
C GLY A 173 -6.20 -16.12 -3.23
N PHE A 174 -6.68 -14.92 -2.90
CA PHE A 174 -7.09 -13.94 -3.92
C PHE A 174 -5.85 -13.28 -4.57
N LEU A 175 -4.85 -12.91 -3.77
CA LEU A 175 -3.60 -12.38 -4.29
C LEU A 175 -2.80 -13.45 -5.06
N ALA A 176 -2.83 -14.70 -4.60
CA ALA A 176 -2.27 -15.83 -5.34
C ALA A 176 -3.01 -16.06 -6.66
N LEU A 177 -4.35 -15.94 -6.68
CA LEU A 177 -5.14 -16.07 -7.90
C LEU A 177 -4.78 -14.97 -8.91
N LEU A 178 -4.62 -13.71 -8.47
CA LEU A 178 -4.17 -12.60 -9.32
C LEU A 178 -2.72 -12.77 -9.79
N LEU A 179 -1.87 -13.37 -8.97
CA LEU A 179 -0.46 -13.64 -9.31
C LEU A 179 -0.30 -14.85 -10.25
N PHE A 180 -1.25 -15.80 -10.24
CA PHE A 180 -1.22 -16.97 -11.11
C PHE A 180 -2.04 -16.81 -12.40
N LEU A 181 -2.96 -15.84 -12.49
CA LEU A 181 -3.67 -15.49 -13.72
C LEU A 181 -2.88 -14.51 -14.62
N GLY A 182 -1.76 -13.94 -14.13
CA GLY A 182 -0.78 -13.27 -14.98
C GLY A 182 0.02 -14.30 -15.82
N PRO A 183 0.85 -13.90 -16.77
CA PRO A 183 1.35 -14.69 -17.93
C PRO A 183 2.23 -15.90 -17.59
N GLY A 184 1.87 -16.68 -16.57
CA GLY A 184 2.52 -17.94 -16.18
C GLY A 184 2.08 -19.17 -16.97
N LEU A 185 1.17 -19.05 -17.96
CA LEU A 185 0.71 -20.17 -18.77
C LEU A 185 1.72 -20.63 -19.84
N SER A 186 2.91 -20.00 -19.91
CA SER A 186 3.96 -20.39 -20.85
C SER A 186 5.00 -21.38 -20.31
N LEU A 187 4.91 -21.82 -19.05
CA LEU A 187 5.90 -22.73 -18.45
C LEU A 187 5.47 -24.19 -18.37
N PHE A 188 4.30 -24.57 -18.88
CA PHE A 188 3.92 -25.97 -19.06
C PHE A 188 3.99 -26.39 -20.53
N SER A 189 5.14 -26.13 -21.19
CA SER A 189 5.44 -26.83 -22.43
C SER A 189 6.33 -28.03 -22.12
N GLY A 190 5.68 -29.08 -21.65
CA GLY A 190 6.27 -30.38 -21.46
C GLY A 190 6.71 -30.98 -22.79
N ARG A 191 7.93 -31.45 -22.81
CA ARG A 191 8.52 -32.26 -23.85
C ARG A 191 7.56 -33.35 -24.34
N GLY A 192 7.03 -33.19 -25.55
CA GLY A 192 6.38 -34.25 -26.34
C GLY A 192 7.03 -34.32 -27.70
N ARG A 193 7.88 -35.32 -27.90
CA ARG A 193 8.34 -35.73 -29.24
C ARG A 193 7.17 -36.29 -30.02
N GLY A 194 6.86 -35.71 -31.18
CA GLY A 194 5.84 -36.27 -32.10
C GLY A 194 5.95 -35.64 -33.47
N ARG A 195 6.30 -36.48 -34.42
CA ARG A 195 6.55 -36.25 -35.85
C ARG A 195 5.48 -35.46 -36.62
N ALA A 196 5.99 -34.59 -37.45
CA ALA A 196 5.60 -34.23 -38.80
C ALA A 196 4.15 -34.42 -39.26
N ARG A 197 3.54 -33.32 -39.76
CA ARG A 197 3.00 -33.28 -41.13
C ARG A 197 2.80 -31.82 -41.57
N ARG A 198 3.27 -31.57 -42.80
CA ARG A 198 3.13 -30.33 -43.56
C ARG A 198 1.65 -30.05 -43.83
N SER A 199 1.26 -28.82 -43.61
CA SER A 199 0.28 -28.15 -44.48
C SER A 199 0.46 -26.66 -44.29
N GLY A 200 0.78 -25.97 -45.37
CA GLY A 200 1.00 -24.54 -45.38
C GLY A 200 -0.33 -23.80 -45.41
N LEU A 201 -0.33 -22.65 -44.76
CA LEU A 201 -1.18 -21.56 -45.21
C LEU A 201 -0.44 -20.25 -44.95
N TRP A 202 -0.18 -19.52 -45.98
CA TRP A 202 0.26 -18.17 -46.04
C TRP A 202 -0.83 -17.25 -45.50
N ILE A 203 -0.55 -16.34 -44.60
CA ILE A 203 -1.14 -15.01 -44.52
C ILE A 203 -0.19 -14.06 -43.80
N GLY A 204 0.29 -13.07 -44.50
CA GLY A 204 0.33 -11.65 -44.25
C GLY A 204 1.15 -11.17 -43.06
N GLY A 205 2.31 -10.57 -43.36
CA GLY A 205 3.11 -9.79 -42.44
C GLY A 205 2.39 -8.54 -41.96
N PHE A 206 2.65 -8.21 -40.70
CA PHE A 206 2.71 -6.85 -40.24
C PHE A 206 3.91 -6.74 -39.29
N GLY A 207 4.94 -6.15 -39.80
CA GLY A 207 6.04 -5.63 -39.04
C GLY A 207 5.56 -4.47 -38.17
N GLY A 208 5.92 -4.53 -36.92
CA GLY A 208 5.73 -3.46 -35.95
C GLY A 208 6.70 -3.71 -34.80
N GLY A 209 7.92 -3.21 -34.94
CA GLY A 209 8.86 -3.13 -33.83
C GLY A 209 8.32 -2.17 -32.80
N GLY A 210 7.86 -2.70 -31.65
CA GLY A 210 7.55 -1.95 -30.46
C GLY A 210 8.62 -2.20 -29.43
N GLY A 211 9.56 -1.27 -29.30
CA GLY A 211 10.55 -1.28 -28.26
C GLY A 211 9.85 -1.29 -26.90
N PHE A 212 10.25 -2.22 -26.04
CA PHE A 212 9.98 -2.16 -24.62
C PHE A 212 10.77 -0.96 -24.03
N GLY A 213 10.21 0.23 -24.23
CA GLY A 213 10.60 1.40 -23.47
C GLY A 213 10.03 1.21 -22.06
N GLY A 214 10.89 0.97 -21.07
CA GLY A 214 10.58 1.07 -19.68
C GLY A 214 10.13 2.49 -19.33
N GLY A 215 8.86 2.79 -19.53
CA GLY A 215 8.21 3.97 -19.03
C GLY A 215 8.00 3.76 -17.53
N GLY A 216 8.89 4.34 -16.73
CA GLY A 216 8.62 4.59 -15.33
C GLY A 216 7.44 5.55 -15.25
N GLY A 217 6.22 5.02 -15.21
CA GLY A 217 5.04 5.77 -14.85
C GLY A 217 5.22 6.23 -13.42
N GLY A 218 5.67 7.47 -13.24
CA GLY A 218 5.75 8.08 -11.94
C GLY A 218 4.37 8.14 -11.31
N PHE A 219 4.28 7.80 -10.04
CA PHE A 219 3.13 8.07 -9.21
C PHE A 219 2.75 9.55 -9.36
N SER A 220 1.51 9.82 -9.70
CA SER A 220 0.95 11.16 -9.78
C SER A 220 -0.35 11.20 -8.99
N GLY A 221 -0.33 11.82 -7.83
CA GLY A 221 -1.53 12.07 -7.07
C GLY A 221 -2.45 13.05 -7.80
N GLY A 222 -3.75 12.76 -7.79
CA GLY A 222 -4.79 13.54 -8.45
C GLY A 222 -5.41 14.64 -7.59
N GLY A 223 -5.04 14.75 -6.30
CA GLY A 223 -5.47 15.82 -5.41
C GLY A 223 -6.75 15.54 -4.61
N GLY A 224 -7.00 14.31 -4.20
CA GLY A 224 -8.11 13.96 -3.31
C GLY A 224 -8.04 14.65 -1.94
N GLY A 225 -9.20 14.96 -1.35
CA GLY A 225 -9.34 15.53 -0.01
C GLY A 225 -9.39 14.46 1.07
N PHE A 226 -8.77 14.77 2.23
CA PHE A 226 -8.75 13.93 3.43
C PHE A 226 -9.24 14.72 4.62
N GLY A 227 -9.90 14.07 5.58
CA GLY A 227 -10.42 14.72 6.79
C GLY A 227 -10.02 14.02 8.08
N GLY A 228 -9.00 13.16 8.04
CA GLY A 228 -8.60 12.38 9.19
C GLY A 228 -9.47 11.15 9.43
N GLY A 229 -10.31 10.75 8.48
CA GLY A 229 -11.04 9.48 8.49
C GLY A 229 -10.08 8.30 8.45
N GLY A 230 -10.51 7.14 8.95
CA GLY A 230 -9.70 5.93 9.04
C GLY A 230 -9.46 5.46 10.46
N SER A 231 -8.42 4.66 10.70
CA SER A 231 -8.14 4.09 12.02
C SER A 231 -6.65 3.90 12.25
N SER A 232 -6.28 3.91 13.53
CA SER A 232 -4.92 3.63 14.00
C SER A 232 -4.89 2.35 14.83
N GLY A 233 -3.73 1.68 14.86
CA GLY A 233 -3.49 0.51 15.70
C GLY A 233 -2.02 0.32 16.01
N SER A 234 -1.70 -0.76 16.74
CA SER A 234 -0.32 -1.10 17.13
C SER A 234 -0.13 -2.61 17.18
N TRP A 235 1.14 -3.06 17.13
CA TRP A 235 1.51 -4.48 17.25
C TRP A 235 2.62 -4.75 18.25
#